data_889b5f97bec38ca585d21db0fb738bb1
#
_entry.id   889b5f97bec38ca585d21db0fb738bb1
#
_cell.length_a   1.000
_cell.length_b   1.000
_cell.length_c   1.000
_cell.angle_alpha   90.00
_cell.angle_beta   90.00
_cell.angle_gamma   90.00
#
_symmetry.space_group_name_H-M   'P 1'
#
loop_
_entity.id
_entity.type
_entity.pdbx_description
1 polymer ?
#
loop_
_entity_poly.entity_id
_entity_poly.type
_entity_poly.pdbx_seq_one_letter_code
_entity_poly.pdbx_strand_id
1 'polypeptide(L)'
;MEGQAQNTALFHAALRAMGTLLPPDEEKKHPTLRLEGGGLEGELRLKPGCLSPKARRRLARALRDHPAGAAVGVLLWPRTKEGRLELKASQVGLLHLHPRPELAGTFSALGLPQTWEAAGGRLLLEIQPNLKGGLHRPFTLELFLPEGLQPPVLEEGQALWVEGRLEQGRLVAGRLTPTPRPEAKPRPAPDAAAPPARRRRVQARPPR
;
A
#
# COMPACT_ATOMS: atom_id res chain seq x y z
N MET A 1 35.07 -12.82 -9.73
CA MET A 1 34.05 -11.86 -10.29
C MET A 1 32.72 -12.25 -9.66
N GLU A 2 32.44 -11.61 -8.53
CA GLU A 2 31.18 -11.84 -7.79
C GLU A 2 30.09 -11.07 -8.51
N GLY A 3 29.15 -11.80 -9.12
CA GLY A 3 27.94 -11.24 -9.70
C GLY A 3 27.10 -10.65 -8.59
N GLN A 4 27.17 -9.33 -8.39
CA GLN A 4 26.19 -8.59 -7.61
C GLN A 4 24.82 -8.84 -8.26
N ALA A 5 24.01 -9.68 -7.61
CA ALA A 5 22.59 -9.78 -7.93
C ALA A 5 22.04 -8.36 -7.80
N GLN A 6 21.81 -7.72 -8.93
CA GLN A 6 21.12 -6.42 -8.99
C GLN A 6 19.73 -6.64 -8.39
N ASN A 7 19.63 -6.33 -7.10
CA ASN A 7 18.37 -6.31 -6.39
C ASN A 7 17.56 -5.17 -7.01
N THR A 8 16.84 -5.48 -8.09
CA THR A 8 16.09 -4.49 -8.87
C THR A 8 15.01 -3.94 -7.95
N ALA A 9 15.28 -2.80 -7.34
CA ALA A 9 14.34 -2.11 -6.49
C ALA A 9 13.05 -1.88 -7.30
N LEU A 10 11.90 -1.99 -6.65
CA LEU A 10 10.59 -1.77 -7.28
C LEU A 10 9.94 -0.54 -6.65
N PHE A 11 9.28 0.28 -7.47
CA PHE A 11 8.40 1.32 -6.93
C PHE A 11 7.39 0.70 -5.98
N HIS A 12 7.29 1.23 -4.78
CA HIS A 12 6.39 0.72 -3.77
C HIS A 12 6.05 1.79 -2.73
N ALA A 13 4.98 1.53 -1.99
CA ALA A 13 4.70 2.15 -0.72
C ALA A 13 4.15 1.07 0.22
N ALA A 14 4.75 0.93 1.38
CA ALA A 14 4.41 -0.11 2.34
C ALA A 14 4.40 0.48 3.76
N LEU A 15 3.29 0.29 4.47
CA LEU A 15 3.14 0.63 5.89
C LEU A 15 2.97 -0.67 6.68
N ARG A 16 3.76 -0.84 7.72
CA ARG A 16 3.65 -1.97 8.64
C ARG A 16 2.74 -1.61 9.78
N ALA A 17 1.78 -2.47 10.04
CA ALA A 17 0.80 -2.30 11.10
C ALA A 17 0.68 -3.60 11.90
N MET A 18 0.04 -3.50 13.04
CA MET A 18 -0.40 -4.64 13.84
C MET A 18 -1.91 -4.57 14.03
N GLY A 19 -2.48 -5.69 14.39
CA GLY A 19 -3.88 -5.74 14.77
C GLY A 19 -4.34 -7.12 15.17
N THR A 20 -5.60 -7.21 15.53
CA THR A 20 -6.30 -8.46 15.84
C THR A 20 -7.24 -8.81 14.69
N LEU A 21 -7.03 -9.98 14.12
CA LEU A 21 -7.94 -10.56 13.15
C LEU A 21 -9.07 -11.25 13.90
N LEU A 22 -10.30 -10.81 13.66
CA LEU A 22 -11.53 -11.37 14.24
C LEU A 22 -12.30 -12.17 13.19
N PRO A 23 -12.83 -13.35 13.53
CA PRO A 23 -13.68 -14.13 12.63
C PRO A 23 -14.98 -13.38 12.32
N PRO A 24 -15.72 -13.80 11.27
CA PRO A 24 -17.08 -13.32 11.06
C PRO A 24 -17.95 -13.72 12.25
N ASP A 25 -18.86 -12.83 12.64
CA ASP A 25 -19.91 -13.07 13.63
C ASP A 25 -21.30 -12.97 12.98
N GLU A 26 -22.36 -13.08 13.76
CA GLU A 26 -23.75 -13.01 13.26
C GLU A 26 -24.09 -11.69 12.60
N GLU A 27 -23.51 -10.59 13.07
CA GLU A 27 -23.70 -9.24 12.51
C GLU A 27 -22.74 -8.94 11.36
N LYS A 28 -21.52 -9.42 11.47
CA LYS A 28 -20.42 -9.13 10.53
C LYS A 28 -20.16 -10.35 9.65
N LYS A 29 -20.81 -10.45 8.50
CA LYS A 29 -20.66 -11.55 7.52
C LYS A 29 -19.21 -11.74 6.99
N HIS A 30 -18.30 -10.86 7.33
CA HIS A 30 -16.90 -10.88 6.88
C HIS A 30 -15.96 -10.70 8.07
N PRO A 31 -14.77 -11.32 8.02
CA PRO A 31 -13.73 -11.10 9.01
C PRO A 31 -13.41 -9.63 9.17
N THR A 32 -13.09 -9.22 10.39
CA THR A 32 -12.70 -7.87 10.73
C THR A 32 -11.23 -7.86 11.15
N LEU A 33 -10.47 -6.93 10.64
CA LEU A 33 -9.12 -6.61 11.10
C LEU A 33 -9.21 -5.34 11.93
N ARG A 34 -9.01 -5.46 13.23
CA ARG A 34 -8.87 -4.33 14.15
C ARG A 34 -7.40 -3.96 14.19
N LEU A 35 -7.07 -2.77 13.70
CA LEU A 35 -5.70 -2.23 13.72
C LEU A 35 -5.43 -1.57 15.06
N GLU A 36 -4.23 -1.80 15.61
CA GLU A 36 -3.83 -1.34 16.94
C GLU A 36 -2.34 -1.00 16.95
N GLY A 37 -1.98 0.10 17.61
CA GLY A 37 -0.58 0.49 17.81
C GLY A 37 0.11 1.15 16.62
N GLY A 38 1.30 1.72 16.87
CA GLY A 38 2.09 2.42 15.86
C GLY A 38 1.41 3.66 15.27
N GLY A 39 0.51 4.32 16.02
CA GLY A 39 -0.25 5.48 15.55
C GLY A 39 -1.41 5.12 14.61
N LEU A 40 -1.77 3.83 14.52
CA LEU A 40 -2.82 3.33 13.66
C LEU A 40 -3.91 2.67 14.49
N GLU A 41 -5.14 3.18 14.38
CA GLU A 41 -6.32 2.62 15.00
C GLU A 41 -7.46 2.57 14.00
N GLY A 42 -8.26 1.51 14.03
CA GLY A 42 -9.42 1.37 13.17
C GLY A 42 -9.83 -0.05 12.88
N GLU A 43 -10.99 -0.22 12.29
CA GLU A 43 -11.52 -1.53 11.88
C GLU A 43 -11.69 -1.60 10.36
N LEU A 44 -11.20 -2.68 9.78
CA LEU A 44 -11.33 -2.97 8.36
C LEU A 44 -12.11 -4.28 8.15
N ARG A 45 -13.25 -4.22 7.49
CA ARG A 45 -13.98 -5.42 7.07
C ARG A 45 -13.31 -6.04 5.84
N LEU A 46 -12.79 -7.26 6.00
CA LEU A 46 -11.98 -7.93 4.99
C LEU A 46 -12.87 -8.71 4.01
N LYS A 47 -13.54 -8.02 3.10
CA LYS A 47 -14.31 -8.64 2.02
C LYS A 47 -13.36 -9.39 1.07
N PRO A 48 -13.58 -10.69 0.76
CA PRO A 48 -12.68 -11.47 -0.09
C PRO A 48 -12.37 -10.84 -1.46
N GLY A 49 -13.35 -10.17 -2.05
CA GLY A 49 -13.18 -9.47 -3.34
C GLY A 49 -12.26 -8.24 -3.31
N CYS A 50 -12.00 -7.68 -2.12
CA CYS A 50 -11.13 -6.52 -1.95
C CYS A 50 -9.66 -6.91 -1.69
N LEU A 51 -9.38 -8.19 -1.42
CA LEU A 51 -8.06 -8.67 -1.06
C LEU A 51 -7.32 -9.29 -2.25
N SER A 52 -6.01 -9.15 -2.28
CA SER A 52 -5.18 -9.88 -3.23
C SER A 52 -5.31 -11.40 -3.02
N PRO A 53 -5.07 -12.24 -4.05
CA PRO A 53 -5.12 -13.70 -3.90
C PRO A 53 -4.21 -14.24 -2.79
N LYS A 54 -3.06 -13.62 -2.59
CA LYS A 54 -2.10 -13.98 -1.53
C LYS A 54 -2.63 -13.62 -0.15
N ALA A 55 -3.20 -12.41 0.01
CA ALA A 55 -3.82 -11.98 1.27
C ALA A 55 -5.03 -12.86 1.63
N ARG A 56 -5.88 -13.21 0.67
CA ARG A 56 -7.02 -14.12 0.88
C ARG A 56 -6.60 -15.50 1.39
N ARG A 57 -5.57 -16.10 0.77
CA ARG A 57 -5.05 -17.40 1.23
C ARG A 57 -4.51 -17.35 2.65
N ARG A 58 -3.78 -16.29 3.00
CA ARG A 58 -3.27 -16.10 4.36
C ARG A 58 -4.38 -15.82 5.37
N LEU A 59 -5.37 -15.03 5.01
CA LEU A 59 -6.55 -14.80 5.82
C LEU A 59 -7.29 -16.11 6.12
N ALA A 60 -7.58 -16.91 5.10
CA ALA A 60 -8.26 -18.19 5.26
C ALA A 60 -7.48 -19.17 6.14
N ARG A 61 -6.14 -19.18 6.02
CA ARG A 61 -5.27 -19.97 6.88
C ARG A 61 -5.33 -19.47 8.32
N ALA A 62 -5.16 -18.18 8.54
CA ALA A 62 -5.17 -17.59 9.88
C ALA A 62 -6.46 -17.89 10.64
N LEU A 63 -7.62 -17.75 9.98
CA LEU A 63 -8.93 -18.05 10.59
C LEU A 63 -9.16 -19.54 10.87
N ARG A 64 -8.61 -20.43 10.04
CA ARG A 64 -8.68 -21.87 10.28
C ARG A 64 -7.83 -22.28 11.48
N ASP A 65 -6.61 -21.75 11.54
CA ASP A 65 -5.65 -22.10 12.59
C ASP A 65 -5.99 -21.40 13.94
N HIS A 66 -6.75 -20.29 13.87
CA HIS A 66 -7.17 -19.48 15.03
C HIS A 66 -8.64 -19.05 14.92
N PRO A 67 -9.59 -19.96 15.18
CA PRO A 67 -11.03 -19.68 15.00
C PRO A 67 -11.59 -18.61 15.96
N ALA A 68 -10.95 -18.38 17.10
CA ALA A 68 -11.32 -17.32 18.05
C ALA A 68 -10.69 -15.94 17.69
N GLY A 69 -9.87 -15.88 16.66
CA GLY A 69 -9.11 -14.70 16.27
C GLY A 69 -7.62 -14.82 16.54
N ALA A 70 -6.83 -13.94 15.96
CA ALA A 70 -5.37 -13.94 16.08
C ALA A 70 -4.77 -12.55 16.06
N ALA A 71 -3.71 -12.34 16.83
CA ALA A 71 -2.82 -11.20 16.62
C ALA A 71 -2.05 -11.37 15.31
N VAL A 72 -2.05 -10.34 14.47
CA VAL A 72 -1.41 -10.38 13.16
C VAL A 72 -0.58 -9.13 12.88
N GLY A 73 0.55 -9.35 12.20
CA GLY A 73 1.27 -8.28 11.52
C GLY A 73 0.63 -8.03 10.15
N VAL A 74 0.51 -6.78 9.76
CA VAL A 74 -0.17 -6.36 8.54
C VAL A 74 0.76 -5.52 7.69
N LEU A 75 0.85 -5.81 6.41
CA LEU A 75 1.43 -4.91 5.43
C LEU A 75 0.28 -4.22 4.68
N LEU A 76 0.24 -2.91 4.80
CA LEU A 76 -0.72 -2.05 4.09
C LEU A 76 -0.04 -1.36 2.91
N TRP A 77 -0.78 -1.12 1.85
CA TRP A 77 -0.39 -0.21 0.78
C TRP A 77 -0.99 1.16 1.06
N PRO A 78 -0.24 2.07 1.69
CA PRO A 78 -0.79 3.33 2.16
C PRO A 78 -1.29 4.20 1.01
N ARG A 79 -2.33 4.95 1.30
CA ARG A 79 -2.83 6.06 0.49
C ARG A 79 -3.03 7.25 1.42
N THR A 80 -2.75 8.42 0.92
CA THR A 80 -3.00 9.65 1.65
C THR A 80 -4.05 10.49 0.94
N LYS A 81 -4.86 11.17 1.71
CA LYS A 81 -5.81 12.15 1.27
C LYS A 81 -5.75 13.34 2.20
N GLU A 82 -5.52 14.54 1.66
CA GLU A 82 -5.41 15.77 2.45
C GLU A 82 -4.39 15.66 3.59
N GLY A 83 -3.23 15.04 3.30
CA GLY A 83 -2.13 14.87 4.25
C GLY A 83 -2.33 13.75 5.28
N ARG A 84 -3.46 13.05 5.28
CA ARG A 84 -3.76 11.99 6.24
C ARG A 84 -3.83 10.62 5.58
N LEU A 85 -3.45 9.61 6.33
CA LEU A 85 -3.58 8.22 5.89
C LEU A 85 -5.07 7.86 5.73
N GLU A 86 -5.40 7.31 4.56
CA GLU A 86 -6.71 6.74 4.27
C GLU A 86 -6.66 5.22 4.46
N LEU A 87 -7.57 4.68 5.28
CA LEU A 87 -7.63 3.24 5.57
C LEU A 87 -8.77 2.56 4.80
N LYS A 88 -8.42 1.56 3.99
CA LYS A 88 -9.37 0.73 3.24
C LYS A 88 -8.95 -0.74 3.24
N ALA A 89 -9.90 -1.65 3.28
CA ALA A 89 -9.64 -3.10 3.21
C ALA A 89 -8.84 -3.50 1.95
N SER A 90 -9.02 -2.80 0.82
CA SER A 90 -8.28 -3.03 -0.42
C SER A 90 -6.78 -2.72 -0.33
N GLN A 91 -6.36 -2.02 0.71
CA GLN A 91 -4.95 -1.69 0.96
C GLN A 91 -4.23 -2.80 1.75
N VAL A 92 -4.94 -3.80 2.26
CA VAL A 92 -4.32 -4.93 2.96
C VAL A 92 -3.56 -5.79 1.96
N GLY A 93 -2.24 -5.67 1.97
CA GLY A 93 -1.34 -6.39 1.07
C GLY A 93 -1.00 -7.78 1.58
N LEU A 94 -0.70 -7.93 2.84
CA LEU A 94 -0.21 -9.16 3.43
C LEU A 94 -0.53 -9.24 4.92
N LEU A 95 -0.87 -10.45 5.38
CA LEU A 95 -1.07 -10.76 6.80
C LEU A 95 0.00 -11.75 7.26
N HIS A 96 0.57 -11.54 8.44
CA HIS A 96 1.54 -12.40 9.09
C HIS A 96 1.04 -12.82 10.47
N LEU A 97 1.11 -14.11 10.80
CA LEU A 97 0.71 -14.65 12.11
C LEU A 97 1.71 -14.33 13.26
N HIS A 98 2.88 -13.80 12.92
CA HIS A 98 3.87 -13.37 13.91
C HIS A 98 4.05 -11.87 13.78
N PRO A 99 3.30 -11.07 14.54
CA PRO A 99 3.44 -9.63 14.53
C PRO A 99 4.81 -9.22 15.09
N ARG A 100 5.34 -8.12 14.56
CA ARG A 100 6.56 -7.48 15.04
C ARG A 100 6.21 -6.10 15.57
N PRO A 101 5.93 -5.96 16.88
CA PRO A 101 5.48 -4.71 17.47
C PRO A 101 6.43 -3.54 17.21
N GLU A 102 7.72 -3.79 17.18
CA GLU A 102 8.77 -2.80 16.94
C GLU A 102 8.70 -2.15 15.55
N LEU A 103 8.06 -2.83 14.60
CA LEU A 103 7.86 -2.32 13.24
C LEU A 103 6.51 -1.64 13.02
N ALA A 104 5.60 -1.70 14.01
CA ALA A 104 4.29 -1.08 13.87
C ALA A 104 4.40 0.44 13.65
N GLY A 105 3.66 0.95 12.68
CA GLY A 105 3.70 2.36 12.29
C GLY A 105 4.89 2.74 11.42
N THR A 106 5.85 1.84 11.14
CA THR A 106 6.94 2.16 10.19
C THR A 106 6.46 2.03 8.74
N PHE A 107 6.94 2.92 7.88
CA PHE A 107 6.69 2.82 6.45
C PHE A 107 7.98 2.91 5.64
N SER A 108 7.89 2.42 4.41
CA SER A 108 8.89 2.66 3.37
C SER A 108 8.18 2.94 2.04
N ALA A 109 8.75 3.83 1.26
CA ALA A 109 8.26 4.13 -0.08
C ALA A 109 9.43 4.38 -1.03
N LEU A 110 9.28 4.00 -2.30
CA LEU A 110 10.19 4.34 -3.39
C LEU A 110 9.38 4.94 -4.52
N GLY A 111 9.66 6.18 -4.85
CA GLY A 111 8.92 6.94 -5.84
C GLY A 111 9.69 8.10 -6.44
N LEU A 112 9.01 8.88 -7.25
CA LEU A 112 9.56 10.09 -7.86
C LEU A 112 9.01 11.32 -7.13
N PRO A 113 9.85 12.19 -6.57
CA PRO A 113 9.38 13.44 -5.97
C PRO A 113 8.75 14.31 -7.06
N GLN A 114 7.55 14.84 -6.77
CA GLN A 114 6.81 15.71 -7.68
C GLN A 114 6.89 17.16 -7.23
N THR A 115 6.63 17.39 -5.95
CA THR A 115 6.56 18.72 -5.37
C THR A 115 7.09 18.67 -3.94
N TRP A 116 7.87 19.69 -3.60
CA TRP A 116 8.33 19.96 -2.25
C TRP A 116 7.87 21.35 -1.81
N GLU A 117 7.09 21.41 -0.73
CA GLU A 117 6.63 22.63 -0.10
C GLU A 117 7.34 22.82 1.23
N ALA A 118 8.40 23.64 1.21
CA ALA A 118 9.25 23.84 2.39
C ALA A 118 8.51 24.43 3.58
N ALA A 119 7.59 25.36 3.36
CA ALA A 119 6.82 26.03 4.41
C ALA A 119 5.94 25.07 5.24
N GLY A 120 5.49 23.96 4.66
CA GLY A 120 4.68 22.94 5.33
C GLY A 120 5.39 21.62 5.57
N GLY A 121 6.67 21.50 5.20
CA GLY A 121 7.40 20.24 5.25
C GLY A 121 6.75 19.13 4.43
N ARG A 122 6.08 19.46 3.31
CA ARG A 122 5.22 18.52 2.57
C ARG A 122 5.89 18.08 1.27
N LEU A 123 6.07 16.77 1.12
CA LEU A 123 6.62 16.14 -0.07
C LEU A 123 5.56 15.27 -0.76
N LEU A 124 5.32 15.52 -2.03
CA LEU A 124 4.50 14.65 -2.87
C LEU A 124 5.40 13.67 -3.62
N LEU A 125 5.20 12.38 -3.36
CA LEU A 125 5.98 11.28 -3.95
C LEU A 125 5.08 10.45 -4.87
N GLU A 126 5.38 10.41 -6.16
CA GLU A 126 4.64 9.59 -7.12
C GLU A 126 5.17 8.16 -7.14
N ILE A 127 4.31 7.21 -6.83
CA ILE A 127 4.60 5.78 -6.91
C ILE A 127 4.16 5.27 -8.27
N GLN A 128 5.12 4.86 -9.09
CA GLN A 128 4.91 4.38 -10.45
C GLN A 128 4.50 2.90 -10.48
N PRO A 129 3.74 2.45 -11.50
CA PRO A 129 3.52 1.03 -11.73
C PRO A 129 4.81 0.36 -12.22
N ASN A 130 5.17 -0.76 -11.59
CA ASN A 130 6.29 -1.58 -12.03
C ASN A 130 5.96 -2.38 -13.28
N LEU A 131 6.95 -2.76 -14.09
CA LEU A 131 6.78 -3.62 -15.26
C LEU A 131 6.08 -4.93 -14.91
N LYS A 132 6.50 -5.56 -13.81
CA LYS A 132 5.93 -6.81 -13.27
C LYS A 132 5.23 -6.50 -11.95
N GLY A 133 3.98 -6.04 -11.99
CA GLY A 133 3.28 -5.70 -10.74
C GLY A 133 1.78 -5.51 -10.90
N GLY A 134 1.07 -5.53 -9.76
CA GLY A 134 -0.38 -5.36 -9.68
C GLY A 134 -0.86 -3.91 -9.74
N LEU A 135 0.02 -2.94 -9.60
CA LEU A 135 -0.33 -1.53 -9.71
C LEU A 135 -0.51 -1.17 -11.19
N HIS A 136 -1.68 -0.70 -11.56
CA HIS A 136 -2.02 -0.37 -12.95
C HIS A 136 -1.89 1.11 -13.27
N ARG A 137 -1.97 1.97 -12.26
CA ARG A 137 -1.91 3.43 -12.41
C ARG A 137 -0.98 4.00 -11.34
N PRO A 138 -0.23 5.07 -11.66
CA PRO A 138 0.54 5.78 -10.65
C PRO A 138 -0.40 6.39 -9.62
N PHE A 139 0.12 6.67 -8.44
CA PHE A 139 -0.55 7.43 -7.41
C PHE A 139 0.44 8.27 -6.62
N THR A 140 -0.05 9.34 -6.05
CA THR A 140 0.74 10.23 -5.21
C THR A 140 0.57 9.88 -3.75
N LEU A 141 1.68 9.81 -3.04
CA LEU A 141 1.76 9.68 -1.60
C LEU A 141 2.22 11.01 -1.02
N GLU A 142 1.49 11.52 -0.07
CA GLU A 142 1.84 12.75 0.64
C GLU A 142 2.59 12.40 1.91
N LEU A 143 3.79 12.94 2.05
CA LEU A 143 4.70 12.72 3.15
C LEU A 143 5.00 14.04 3.84
N PHE A 144 5.26 13.98 5.13
CA PHE A 144 5.71 15.13 5.91
C PHE A 144 7.17 14.94 6.29
N LEU A 145 7.96 15.97 6.14
CA LEU A 145 9.35 16.00 6.54
C LEU A 145 9.47 16.87 7.78
N PRO A 146 10.11 16.37 8.85
CA PRO A 146 10.39 17.18 10.04
C PRO A 146 11.32 18.32 9.69
N GLU A 147 11.35 19.32 10.56
CA GLU A 147 12.24 20.47 10.44
C GLU A 147 13.70 20.02 10.27
N GLY A 148 14.41 20.64 9.34
CA GLY A 148 15.80 20.31 9.01
C GLY A 148 15.98 19.16 8.01
N LEU A 149 14.96 18.34 7.75
CA LEU A 149 15.05 17.32 6.69
C LEU A 149 14.54 17.90 5.37
N GLN A 150 15.39 17.84 4.34
CA GLN A 150 15.06 18.31 3.00
C GLN A 150 15.23 17.18 1.97
N PRO A 151 14.43 17.15 0.89
CA PRO A 151 14.66 16.21 -0.19
C PRO A 151 16.02 16.47 -0.84
N PRO A 152 16.82 15.44 -1.09
CA PRO A 152 18.07 15.57 -1.83
C PRO A 152 17.78 15.96 -3.29
N VAL A 153 18.74 16.64 -3.92
CA VAL A 153 18.72 16.80 -5.37
C VAL A 153 18.96 15.43 -5.99
N LEU A 154 18.08 15.03 -6.90
CA LEU A 154 18.20 13.76 -7.61
C LEU A 154 18.86 13.98 -8.97
N GLU A 155 19.76 13.07 -9.34
CA GLU A 155 20.31 12.97 -10.68
C GLU A 155 19.34 12.29 -11.64
N GLU A 156 19.59 12.43 -12.93
CA GLU A 156 18.83 11.68 -13.94
C GLU A 156 18.97 10.16 -13.70
N GLY A 157 17.85 9.45 -13.79
CA GLY A 157 17.82 8.01 -13.52
C GLY A 157 17.75 7.62 -12.04
N GLN A 158 17.57 8.57 -11.13
CA GLN A 158 17.34 8.30 -9.71
C GLN A 158 15.86 8.39 -9.32
N ALA A 159 15.55 7.72 -8.23
CA ALA A 159 14.28 7.78 -7.49
C ALA A 159 14.60 8.02 -6.01
N LEU A 160 13.61 8.39 -5.24
CA LEU A 160 13.75 8.66 -3.82
C LEU A 160 13.20 7.49 -3.00
N TRP A 161 14.08 6.87 -2.22
CA TRP A 161 13.70 5.95 -1.15
C TRP A 161 13.43 6.74 0.11
N VAL A 162 12.27 6.50 0.73
CA VAL A 162 11.82 7.16 1.95
C VAL A 162 11.51 6.12 2.99
N GLU A 163 12.04 6.30 4.18
CA GLU A 163 11.67 5.55 5.39
C GLU A 163 11.16 6.51 6.45
N GLY A 164 10.20 6.06 7.25
CA GLY A 164 9.63 6.90 8.29
C GLY A 164 8.59 6.19 9.13
N ARG A 165 7.79 6.99 9.82
CA ARG A 165 6.76 6.52 10.74
C ARG A 165 5.43 7.21 10.51
N LEU A 166 4.38 6.54 10.95
CA LEU A 166 3.05 7.13 11.05
C LEU A 166 2.95 7.90 12.37
N GLU A 167 2.68 9.19 12.31
CA GLU A 167 2.52 10.07 13.46
C GLU A 167 1.22 10.86 13.30
N GLN A 168 0.31 10.73 14.24
CA GLN A 168 -0.98 11.44 14.24
C GLN A 168 -1.77 11.30 12.92
N GLY A 169 -1.69 10.12 12.29
CA GLY A 169 -2.35 9.84 11.01
C GLY A 169 -1.63 10.38 9.77
N ARG A 170 -0.41 10.91 9.91
CA ARG A 170 0.45 11.41 8.82
C ARG A 170 1.67 10.51 8.63
N LEU A 171 2.12 10.36 7.41
CA LEU A 171 3.37 9.66 7.10
C LEU A 171 4.54 10.65 7.24
N VAL A 172 5.30 10.53 8.33
CA VAL A 172 6.43 11.41 8.62
C VAL A 172 7.72 10.71 8.23
N ALA A 173 8.47 11.31 7.30
CA ALA A 173 9.73 10.79 6.82
C ALA A 173 10.84 11.02 7.86
N GLY A 174 11.64 9.97 8.12
CA GLY A 174 12.81 10.06 8.99
C GLY A 174 14.13 9.96 8.21
N ARG A 175 14.07 9.37 6.99
CA ARG A 175 15.24 9.20 6.14
C ARG A 175 14.86 9.28 4.67
N LEU A 176 15.70 9.96 3.90
CA LEU A 176 15.59 10.11 2.45
C LEU A 176 16.89 9.65 1.81
N THR A 177 16.83 8.76 0.82
CA THR A 177 18.02 8.22 0.15
C THR A 177 17.79 8.16 -1.35
N PRO A 178 18.63 8.85 -2.15
CA PRO A 178 18.65 8.65 -3.61
C PRO A 178 18.98 7.19 -3.94
N THR A 179 18.26 6.62 -4.88
CA THR A 179 18.46 5.23 -5.34
C THR A 179 18.28 5.15 -6.86
N PRO A 180 18.89 4.17 -7.53
CA PRO A 180 18.61 3.94 -8.95
C PRO A 180 17.11 3.81 -9.20
N ARG A 181 16.63 4.46 -10.24
CA ARG A 181 15.21 4.44 -10.63
C ARG A 181 14.82 3.07 -11.14
N PRO A 182 13.76 2.45 -10.57
CA PRO A 182 13.23 1.21 -11.10
C PRO A 182 12.62 1.39 -12.50
N GLU A 183 12.59 0.32 -13.28
CA GLU A 183 11.84 0.30 -14.54
C GLU A 183 10.33 0.40 -14.27
N ALA A 184 9.71 1.41 -14.85
CA ALA A 184 8.27 1.63 -14.78
C ALA A 184 7.57 1.09 -16.03
N LYS A 185 6.30 0.72 -15.90
CA LYS A 185 5.45 0.48 -17.09
C LYS A 185 5.32 1.79 -17.89
N PRO A 186 5.40 1.72 -19.23
CA PRO A 186 5.08 2.86 -20.06
C PRO A 186 3.72 3.43 -19.67
N ARG A 187 3.63 4.73 -19.54
CA ARG A 187 2.35 5.40 -19.29
C ARG A 187 1.44 5.14 -20.51
N PRO A 188 0.22 4.61 -20.33
CA PRO A 188 -0.69 4.48 -21.47
C PRO A 188 -0.89 5.86 -22.08
N ALA A 189 -0.81 5.94 -23.41
CA ALA A 189 -1.05 7.20 -24.11
C ALA A 189 -2.43 7.75 -23.72
N PRO A 190 -2.57 9.08 -23.57
CA PRO A 190 -3.83 9.69 -23.10
C PRO A 190 -5.04 9.38 -23.98
N ASP A 191 -4.84 8.96 -25.23
CA ASP A 191 -5.90 8.70 -26.23
C ASP A 191 -6.29 7.22 -26.41
N ALA A 192 -5.81 6.30 -25.58
CA ALA A 192 -6.38 4.96 -25.58
C ALA A 192 -7.78 5.00 -24.94
N ALA A 193 -8.76 5.46 -25.70
CA ALA A 193 -10.16 5.37 -25.33
C ALA A 193 -10.45 3.93 -24.87
N ALA A 194 -11.01 3.80 -23.67
CA ALA A 194 -11.42 2.50 -23.15
C ALA A 194 -12.31 1.82 -24.21
N PRO A 195 -12.05 0.57 -24.59
CA PRO A 195 -12.90 -0.13 -25.56
C PRO A 195 -14.35 -0.08 -25.02
N PRO A 196 -15.34 0.21 -25.85
CA PRO A 196 -16.72 0.33 -25.42
C PRO A 196 -17.10 -0.97 -24.69
N ALA A 197 -17.65 -0.80 -23.49
CA ALA A 197 -18.06 -1.91 -22.64
C ALA A 197 -18.94 -2.86 -23.48
N ARG A 198 -18.47 -4.08 -23.72
CA ARG A 198 -19.23 -5.12 -24.42
C ARG A 198 -20.54 -5.28 -23.67
N ARG A 199 -21.63 -4.72 -24.21
CA ARG A 199 -23.00 -4.98 -23.76
C ARG A 199 -23.19 -6.51 -23.77
N ARG A 200 -23.29 -7.11 -22.58
CA ARG A 200 -23.72 -8.51 -22.45
C ARG A 200 -25.09 -8.60 -23.13
N ARG A 201 -25.13 -9.26 -24.26
CA ARG A 201 -26.38 -9.66 -24.90
C ARG A 201 -27.10 -10.58 -23.91
N VAL A 202 -28.14 -10.06 -23.29
CA VAL A 202 -29.09 -10.86 -22.51
C VAL A 202 -29.79 -11.78 -23.56
N GLN A 203 -29.41 -13.05 -23.57
CA GLN A 203 -30.17 -14.05 -24.32
C GLN A 203 -31.51 -14.22 -23.61
N ALA A 204 -32.55 -13.77 -24.27
CA ALA A 204 -33.92 -14.05 -23.86
C ALA A 204 -34.15 -15.58 -23.90
N ARG A 205 -34.57 -16.13 -22.76
CA ARG A 205 -35.02 -17.54 -22.66
C ARG A 205 -36.34 -17.67 -23.45
N PRO A 206 -36.52 -18.68 -24.30
CA PRO A 206 -37.79 -18.92 -24.94
C PRO A 206 -38.83 -19.38 -23.90
N PRO A 207 -40.12 -18.99 -24.09
CA PRO A 207 -41.20 -19.46 -23.22
C PRO A 207 -41.47 -20.98 -23.40
N ARG A 208 -41.79 -21.64 -22.30
CA ARG A 208 -42.32 -23.00 -22.28
C ARG A 208 -43.80 -22.99 -22.51
#